data_86a1fcb7ccb81f702122856238df1ec3
#
_entry.id   86a1fcb7ccb81f702122856238df1ec3
#
_cell.length_a   1.000
_cell.length_b   1.000
_cell.length_c   1.000
_cell.angle_alpha   90.00
_cell.angle_beta   90.00
_cell.angle_gamma   90.00
#
_symmetry.space_group_name_H-M   'P 1'
#
loop_
_entity.id
_entity.type
_entity.pdbx_description
1 polymer ?
#
loop_
_entity_poly.entity_id
_entity_poly.type
_entity_poly.pdbx_seq_one_letter_code
_entity_poly.pdbx_strand_id
1 'polypeptide(L)'
;PRLDYGKQMLVYENLDAPTGPSLVRYILGHIEQSYMSHALTIHASRFYTAIYPQKYRQMVLENKPVFNTTPVDYSPHKPLRIAYLGNIRYIDILKNLADAVRGDERFKLSYHGGGPDYEDLKDYVNGVPNIFMTGPYKYEEIEHLYGSADIIWAAYPNKDFNVRYAISNKFHESLAYAIPAVYADKTRLGEYVVASSLGCQVNPYSVEDIRSLLIELYSNRERLLQIHESLKRQYREENS
;
A
#
# COMPACT_ATOMS: atom_id res chain seq x y z
N PRO A 1 17.16 -24.52 23.05
CA PRO A 1 16.60 -25.81 22.80
C PRO A 1 17.15 -26.33 21.47
N ARG A 2 17.76 -27.54 21.46
CA ARG A 2 18.13 -28.21 20.20
C ARG A 2 16.83 -28.69 19.56
N LEU A 3 16.47 -28.09 18.42
CA LEU A 3 15.35 -28.55 17.58
C LEU A 3 15.76 -29.87 16.91
N ASP A 4 14.98 -30.94 17.09
CA ASP A 4 15.16 -32.18 16.37
C ASP A 4 14.47 -32.08 15.00
N TYR A 5 15.23 -31.56 14.03
CA TYR A 5 14.74 -31.31 12.65
C TYR A 5 14.26 -32.58 11.92
N GLY A 6 14.55 -33.78 12.46
CA GLY A 6 14.09 -35.02 11.86
C GLY A 6 12.65 -35.42 12.21
N LYS A 7 12.06 -34.81 13.24
CA LYS A 7 10.72 -35.20 13.75
C LYS A 7 9.70 -34.05 13.74
N GLN A 8 10.12 -32.82 13.41
CA GLN A 8 9.27 -31.64 13.45
C GLN A 8 9.28 -30.94 12.09
N MET A 9 8.11 -30.53 11.60
CA MET A 9 8.02 -29.61 10.47
C MET A 9 8.21 -28.21 11.01
N LEU A 10 9.30 -27.55 10.59
CA LEU A 10 9.54 -26.15 10.90
C LEU A 10 8.89 -25.29 9.83
N VAL A 11 8.12 -24.30 10.26
CA VAL A 11 7.54 -23.26 9.39
C VAL A 11 8.17 -21.92 9.78
N TYR A 12 8.67 -21.21 8.80
CA TYR A 12 9.18 -19.83 8.94
C TYR A 12 8.26 -18.88 8.19
N GLU A 13 7.58 -18.01 8.92
CA GLU A 13 6.71 -16.99 8.33
C GLU A 13 7.51 -15.71 8.13
N ASN A 14 7.62 -15.28 6.88
CA ASN A 14 8.30 -14.06 6.49
C ASN A 14 7.28 -12.97 6.14
N LEU A 15 6.99 -12.11 7.12
CA LEU A 15 6.05 -10.99 6.99
C LEU A 15 6.72 -9.76 6.38
N ASP A 16 7.99 -9.51 6.72
CA ASP A 16 8.76 -8.34 6.30
C ASP A 16 10.20 -8.73 5.93
N ALA A 17 10.70 -8.20 4.84
CA ALA A 17 12.11 -8.38 4.48
C ALA A 17 13.02 -7.60 5.45
N PRO A 18 14.26 -8.07 5.72
CA PRO A 18 15.20 -7.38 6.61
C PRO A 18 15.45 -5.94 6.16
N THR A 19 15.34 -5.01 7.10
CA THR A 19 15.59 -3.57 6.89
C THR A 19 16.90 -3.12 7.55
N GLY A 20 17.30 -1.88 7.31
CA GLY A 20 18.49 -1.26 7.91
C GLY A 20 19.70 -1.18 6.96
N PRO A 21 20.88 -0.80 7.48
CA PRO A 21 22.13 -0.68 6.71
C PRO A 21 22.50 -1.98 6.00
N SER A 22 23.21 -1.88 4.88
CA SER A 22 23.54 -3.02 4.01
C SER A 22 24.24 -4.17 4.75
N LEU A 23 25.14 -3.87 5.69
CA LEU A 23 25.83 -4.88 6.50
C LEU A 23 24.86 -5.61 7.44
N VAL A 24 23.94 -4.89 8.08
CA VAL A 24 22.92 -5.49 8.96
C VAL A 24 22.01 -6.39 8.16
N ARG A 25 21.54 -5.95 7.00
CA ARG A 25 20.71 -6.77 6.09
C ARG A 25 21.45 -8.01 5.62
N TYR A 26 22.73 -7.91 5.32
CA TYR A 26 23.57 -9.05 4.92
C TYR A 26 23.65 -10.11 6.05
N ILE A 27 23.92 -9.68 7.28
CA ILE A 27 23.99 -10.59 8.44
C ILE A 27 22.62 -11.24 8.71
N LEU A 28 21.55 -10.44 8.79
CA LEU A 28 20.20 -10.94 9.01
C LEU A 28 19.75 -11.88 7.90
N GLY A 29 20.05 -11.57 6.64
CA GLY A 29 19.74 -12.42 5.50
C GLY A 29 20.46 -13.78 5.56
N HIS A 30 21.69 -13.85 6.07
CA HIS A 30 22.39 -15.13 6.30
C HIS A 30 21.72 -15.96 7.41
N ILE A 31 21.30 -15.30 8.49
CA ILE A 31 20.58 -15.95 9.59
C ILE A 31 19.24 -16.49 9.07
N GLU A 32 18.46 -15.69 8.35
CA GLU A 32 17.21 -16.14 7.73
C GLU A 32 17.41 -17.32 6.80
N GLN A 33 18.38 -17.26 5.89
CA GLN A 33 18.68 -18.36 4.97
C GLN A 33 19.07 -19.65 5.69
N SER A 34 19.71 -19.55 6.86
CA SER A 34 19.98 -20.71 7.71
C SER A 34 18.69 -21.36 8.21
N TYR A 35 17.68 -20.57 8.62
CA TYR A 35 16.36 -21.11 8.99
C TYR A 35 15.62 -21.66 7.79
N MET A 36 15.60 -20.96 6.66
CA MET A 36 14.92 -21.37 5.43
C MET A 36 15.44 -22.71 4.89
N SER A 37 16.72 -23.04 5.13
CA SER A 37 17.27 -24.32 4.69
C SER A 37 16.67 -25.54 5.39
N HIS A 38 16.00 -25.34 6.53
CA HIS A 38 15.40 -26.39 7.37
C HIS A 38 13.90 -26.25 7.54
N ALA A 39 13.29 -25.21 6.96
CA ALA A 39 11.89 -24.84 7.14
C ALA A 39 11.11 -24.82 5.81
N LEU A 40 9.78 -24.89 5.90
CA LEU A 40 8.91 -24.34 4.87
C LEU A 40 8.78 -22.83 5.14
N THR A 41 9.20 -22.01 4.19
CA THR A 41 9.06 -20.55 4.29
C THR A 41 7.75 -20.10 3.68
N ILE A 42 6.95 -19.35 4.44
CA ILE A 42 5.71 -18.72 3.96
C ILE A 42 5.97 -17.22 3.83
N HIS A 43 5.84 -16.69 2.61
CA HIS A 43 6.03 -15.28 2.33
C HIS A 43 4.69 -14.53 2.30
N ALA A 44 4.61 -13.41 3.02
CA ALA A 44 3.45 -12.51 3.00
C ALA A 44 3.37 -11.63 1.73
N SER A 45 4.38 -11.70 0.86
CA SER A 45 4.39 -11.03 -0.44
C SER A 45 4.95 -11.95 -1.53
N ARG A 46 4.26 -12.05 -2.67
CA ARG A 46 4.76 -12.77 -3.86
C ARG A 46 6.09 -12.23 -4.35
N PHE A 47 6.39 -10.97 -4.11
CA PHE A 47 7.63 -10.35 -4.55
C PHE A 47 8.84 -10.74 -3.70
N TYR A 48 8.66 -11.27 -2.50
CA TYR A 48 9.76 -11.78 -1.69
C TYR A 48 10.44 -12.97 -2.31
N THR A 49 9.74 -13.79 -3.09
CA THR A 49 10.34 -14.91 -3.80
C THR A 49 11.50 -14.50 -4.73
N ALA A 50 11.53 -13.24 -5.16
CA ALA A 50 12.60 -12.72 -6.02
C ALA A 50 13.89 -12.40 -5.26
N ILE A 51 13.84 -12.23 -3.94
CA ILE A 51 15.00 -11.87 -3.12
C ILE A 51 15.58 -13.03 -2.32
N TYR A 52 14.89 -14.18 -2.31
CA TYR A 52 15.36 -15.39 -1.63
C TYR A 52 15.72 -16.49 -2.62
N PRO A 53 16.76 -17.32 -2.32
CA PRO A 53 17.18 -18.40 -3.20
C PRO A 53 16.08 -19.43 -3.46
N GLN A 54 15.84 -19.75 -4.74
CA GLN A 54 14.80 -20.70 -5.17
C GLN A 54 15.02 -22.15 -4.70
N LYS A 55 16.21 -22.47 -4.22
CA LYS A 55 16.54 -23.81 -3.67
C LYS A 55 15.82 -24.14 -2.38
N TYR A 56 15.28 -23.15 -1.66
CA TYR A 56 14.54 -23.36 -0.42
C TYR A 56 13.08 -23.68 -0.69
N ARG A 57 12.45 -24.39 0.25
CA ARG A 57 11.01 -24.70 0.19
C ARG A 57 10.23 -23.44 0.55
N GLN A 58 9.59 -22.83 -0.44
CA GLN A 58 8.88 -21.57 -0.32
C GLN A 58 7.45 -21.69 -0.81
N MET A 59 6.55 -20.98 -0.16
CA MET A 59 5.19 -20.73 -0.63
C MET A 59 4.81 -19.27 -0.37
N VAL A 60 3.82 -18.78 -1.09
CA VAL A 60 3.25 -17.45 -0.89
C VAL A 60 1.88 -17.58 -0.25
N LEU A 61 1.67 -16.87 0.85
CA LEU A 61 0.37 -16.69 1.48
C LEU A 61 0.25 -15.20 1.85
N GLU A 62 -0.31 -14.43 0.94
CA GLU A 62 -0.48 -13.00 1.14
C GLU A 62 -1.50 -12.71 2.24
N ASN A 63 -1.25 -11.66 3.01
CA ASN A 63 -2.14 -11.23 4.09
C ASN A 63 -3.40 -10.55 3.49
N LYS A 64 -4.23 -11.34 2.82
CA LYS A 64 -5.49 -10.87 2.23
C LYS A 64 -6.57 -10.83 3.32
N PRO A 65 -7.13 -9.65 3.62
CA PRO A 65 -8.29 -9.60 4.51
C PRO A 65 -9.47 -10.38 3.92
N VAL A 66 -10.25 -11.01 4.78
CA VAL A 66 -11.51 -11.65 4.36
C VAL A 66 -12.56 -10.56 4.21
N PHE A 67 -12.91 -10.23 2.97
CA PHE A 67 -13.96 -9.28 2.67
C PHE A 67 -15.24 -10.00 2.22
N ASN A 68 -16.35 -9.71 2.87
CA ASN A 68 -17.69 -10.03 2.39
C ASN A 68 -18.29 -8.76 1.75
N THR A 69 -17.61 -8.22 0.73
CA THR A 69 -18.00 -6.96 0.11
C THR A 69 -18.43 -7.13 -1.32
N THR A 70 -19.39 -6.30 -1.74
CA THR A 70 -19.66 -6.04 -3.15
C THR A 70 -18.88 -4.79 -3.57
N PRO A 71 -18.32 -4.76 -4.79
CA PRO A 71 -17.69 -3.54 -5.31
C PRO A 71 -18.66 -2.35 -5.22
N VAL A 72 -18.15 -1.23 -4.74
CA VAL A 72 -18.93 0.00 -4.59
C VAL A 72 -19.26 0.57 -5.98
N ASP A 73 -20.45 1.17 -6.14
CA ASP A 73 -20.73 2.00 -7.31
C ASP A 73 -19.77 3.19 -7.33
N TYR A 74 -18.94 3.23 -8.37
CA TYR A 74 -17.85 4.19 -8.46
C TYR A 74 -18.11 5.25 -9.53
N SER A 75 -18.18 6.50 -9.09
CA SER A 75 -18.28 7.67 -9.97
C SER A 75 -17.37 8.77 -9.39
N PRO A 76 -16.25 9.11 -10.07
CA PRO A 76 -15.30 10.10 -9.54
C PRO A 76 -15.94 11.48 -9.34
N HIS A 77 -15.77 12.05 -8.17
CA HIS A 77 -16.41 13.31 -7.74
C HIS A 77 -15.64 14.56 -8.21
N LYS A 78 -16.31 15.69 -8.13
CA LYS A 78 -15.70 17.02 -8.22
C LYS A 78 -16.09 17.79 -6.95
N PRO A 79 -15.10 18.14 -6.10
CA PRO A 79 -13.65 17.88 -6.19
C PRO A 79 -13.29 16.39 -6.13
N LEU A 80 -12.08 16.03 -6.64
CA LEU A 80 -11.53 14.69 -6.55
C LEU A 80 -11.16 14.37 -5.09
N ARG A 81 -11.73 13.31 -4.54
CA ARG A 81 -11.58 12.91 -3.15
C ARG A 81 -10.43 11.92 -3.00
N ILE A 82 -9.40 12.33 -2.28
CA ILE A 82 -8.21 11.53 -2.01
C ILE A 82 -8.22 11.13 -0.55
N ALA A 83 -8.06 9.85 -0.23
CA ALA A 83 -8.00 9.37 1.14
C ALA A 83 -6.69 8.63 1.42
N TYR A 84 -6.06 8.96 2.54
CA TYR A 84 -5.06 8.13 3.20
C TYR A 84 -5.71 7.42 4.36
N LEU A 85 -5.58 6.10 4.45
CA LEU A 85 -6.12 5.29 5.54
C LEU A 85 -4.99 4.51 6.21
N GLY A 86 -4.83 4.63 7.52
CA GLY A 86 -3.89 3.82 8.28
C GLY A 86 -3.06 4.58 9.29
N ASN A 87 -1.93 3.98 9.66
CA ASN A 87 -1.02 4.55 10.64
C ASN A 87 -0.33 5.80 10.04
N ILE A 88 -0.56 6.96 10.66
CA ILE A 88 0.09 8.23 10.31
C ILE A 88 1.56 8.14 10.74
N ARG A 89 2.39 7.77 9.79
CA ARG A 89 3.85 7.66 9.88
C ARG A 89 4.47 8.04 8.54
N TYR A 90 5.75 8.28 8.49
CA TYR A 90 6.44 8.77 7.29
C TYR A 90 6.00 10.19 6.93
N ILE A 91 6.11 11.08 7.89
CA ILE A 91 5.64 12.46 7.86
C ILE A 91 6.02 13.20 6.58
N ASP A 92 7.26 13.00 6.06
CA ASP A 92 7.76 13.72 4.87
C ASP A 92 6.90 13.44 3.63
N ILE A 93 6.57 12.18 3.38
CA ILE A 93 5.76 11.83 2.19
C ILE A 93 4.29 12.23 2.36
N LEU A 94 3.77 12.26 3.58
CA LEU A 94 2.41 12.74 3.85
C LEU A 94 2.31 14.26 3.72
N LYS A 95 3.35 15.00 4.14
CA LYS A 95 3.47 16.45 3.89
C LYS A 95 3.56 16.75 2.39
N ASN A 96 4.33 15.97 1.62
CA ASN A 96 4.42 16.14 0.18
C ASN A 96 3.06 15.95 -0.51
N LEU A 97 2.26 14.97 -0.07
CA LEU A 97 0.88 14.82 -0.57
C LEU A 97 0.01 16.02 -0.22
N ALA A 98 0.10 16.51 1.02
CA ALA A 98 -0.64 17.70 1.46
C ALA A 98 -0.26 18.92 0.61
N ASP A 99 1.03 19.15 0.39
CA ASP A 99 1.53 20.30 -0.40
C ASP A 99 1.13 20.21 -1.87
N ALA A 100 1.06 19.01 -2.42
CA ALA A 100 0.62 18.79 -3.80
C ALA A 100 -0.83 19.25 -4.06
N VAL A 101 -1.68 19.26 -3.02
CA VAL A 101 -3.12 19.61 -3.14
C VAL A 101 -3.52 20.86 -2.35
N ARG A 102 -2.61 21.44 -1.55
CA ARG A 102 -2.88 22.55 -0.64
C ARG A 102 -3.55 23.73 -1.34
N GLY A 103 -4.75 24.10 -0.88
CA GLY A 103 -5.51 25.25 -1.39
C GLY A 103 -6.04 25.09 -2.81
N ASP A 104 -5.94 23.93 -3.42
CA ASP A 104 -6.44 23.68 -4.77
C ASP A 104 -7.85 23.07 -4.69
N GLU A 105 -8.86 23.83 -5.07
CA GLU A 105 -10.27 23.46 -5.00
C GLU A 105 -10.65 22.24 -5.85
N ARG A 106 -9.77 21.80 -6.75
CA ARG A 106 -9.98 20.56 -7.53
C ARG A 106 -9.89 19.31 -6.68
N PHE A 107 -9.26 19.40 -5.49
CA PHE A 107 -8.96 18.26 -4.63
C PHE A 107 -9.53 18.41 -3.23
N LYS A 108 -9.94 17.29 -2.65
CA LYS A 108 -10.26 17.15 -1.24
C LYS A 108 -9.43 15.99 -0.70
N LEU A 109 -8.57 16.26 0.28
CA LEU A 109 -7.70 15.26 0.90
C LEU A 109 -8.18 14.96 2.32
N SER A 110 -8.31 13.68 2.66
CA SER A 110 -8.64 13.23 4.01
C SER A 110 -7.59 12.24 4.52
N TYR A 111 -7.07 12.47 5.72
CA TYR A 111 -6.21 11.54 6.44
C TYR A 111 -7.02 10.86 7.54
N HIS A 112 -7.19 9.55 7.41
CA HIS A 112 -7.91 8.69 8.37
C HIS A 112 -6.91 7.81 9.10
N GLY A 113 -6.84 7.92 10.42
CA GLY A 113 -5.95 7.12 11.25
C GLY A 113 -5.28 7.92 12.35
N GLY A 114 -4.58 7.22 13.23
CA GLY A 114 -3.67 7.76 14.23
C GLY A 114 -2.24 7.30 13.95
N GLY A 115 -1.30 7.69 14.80
CA GLY A 115 0.08 7.22 14.66
C GLY A 115 1.09 8.19 15.28
N PRO A 116 2.39 7.85 15.21
CA PRO A 116 3.43 8.67 15.84
C PRO A 116 3.51 10.08 15.27
N ASP A 117 3.21 10.27 13.98
CA ASP A 117 3.33 11.55 13.29
C ASP A 117 1.97 12.29 13.18
N TYR A 118 0.92 11.82 13.92
CA TYR A 118 -0.43 12.37 13.78
C TYR A 118 -0.54 13.85 14.15
N GLU A 119 -0.03 14.24 15.33
CA GLU A 119 -0.12 15.62 15.79
C GLU A 119 0.73 16.56 14.91
N ASP A 120 1.93 16.13 14.50
CA ASP A 120 2.79 16.90 13.62
C ASP A 120 2.14 17.16 12.24
N LEU A 121 1.46 16.14 11.69
CA LEU A 121 0.75 16.29 10.42
C LEU A 121 -0.48 17.17 10.58
N LYS A 122 -1.23 17.01 11.68
CA LYS A 122 -2.40 17.82 11.99
C LYS A 122 -2.07 19.29 12.12
N ASP A 123 -0.99 19.62 12.83
CA ASP A 123 -0.51 21.01 12.94
C ASP A 123 -0.06 21.55 11.58
N TYR A 124 0.60 20.72 10.77
CA TYR A 124 1.08 21.12 9.45
C TYR A 124 -0.05 21.48 8.47
N VAL A 125 -1.18 20.78 8.55
CA VAL A 125 -2.33 21.02 7.66
C VAL A 125 -3.41 21.91 8.30
N ASN A 126 -3.18 22.41 9.51
CA ASN A 126 -4.13 23.24 10.23
C ASN A 126 -4.54 24.47 9.40
N GLY A 127 -5.84 24.74 9.32
CA GLY A 127 -6.38 25.88 8.57
C GLY A 127 -6.36 25.71 7.04
N VAL A 128 -5.92 24.59 6.49
CA VAL A 128 -5.99 24.33 5.04
C VAL A 128 -7.40 23.85 4.66
N PRO A 129 -8.17 24.61 3.84
CA PRO A 129 -9.61 24.40 3.70
C PRO A 129 -10.00 23.09 3.02
N ASN A 130 -9.11 22.49 2.23
CA ASN A 130 -9.37 21.26 1.46
C ASN A 130 -8.66 20.01 2.00
N ILE A 131 -8.06 20.09 3.21
CA ILE A 131 -7.36 18.98 3.85
C ILE A 131 -7.98 18.70 5.23
N PHE A 132 -8.30 17.44 5.50
CA PHE A 132 -9.02 17.02 6.70
C PHE A 132 -8.27 15.91 7.44
N MET A 133 -8.22 16.01 8.78
CA MET A 133 -7.71 14.98 9.68
C MET A 133 -8.88 14.43 10.49
N THR A 134 -9.20 13.14 10.35
CA THR A 134 -10.37 12.55 11.02
C THR A 134 -10.03 11.76 12.28
N GLY A 135 -8.75 11.47 12.51
CA GLY A 135 -8.30 10.64 13.61
C GLY A 135 -8.50 9.13 13.38
N PRO A 136 -8.27 8.31 14.41
CA PRO A 136 -8.44 6.86 14.34
C PRO A 136 -9.85 6.45 13.94
N TYR A 137 -9.95 5.35 13.21
CA TYR A 137 -11.20 4.72 12.79
C TYR A 137 -11.23 3.24 13.19
N LYS A 138 -12.43 2.66 13.27
CA LYS A 138 -12.63 1.23 13.50
C LYS A 138 -12.60 0.46 12.18
N TYR A 139 -12.24 -0.82 12.24
CA TYR A 139 -12.17 -1.64 11.03
C TYR A 139 -13.51 -1.75 10.30
N GLU A 140 -14.61 -1.72 11.03
CA GLU A 140 -15.98 -1.77 10.48
C GLU A 140 -16.34 -0.52 9.64
N GLU A 141 -15.60 0.58 9.80
CA GLU A 141 -15.80 1.82 9.05
C GLU A 141 -15.05 1.83 7.71
N ILE A 142 -14.18 0.85 7.46
CA ILE A 142 -13.25 0.85 6.33
C ILE A 142 -13.99 0.87 4.98
N GLU A 143 -15.09 0.12 4.84
CA GLU A 143 -15.93 0.10 3.64
C GLU A 143 -16.48 1.49 3.32
N HIS A 144 -17.02 2.18 4.32
CA HIS A 144 -17.52 3.54 4.18
C HIS A 144 -16.42 4.52 3.79
N LEU A 145 -15.24 4.39 4.39
CA LEU A 145 -14.09 5.25 4.09
C LEU A 145 -13.60 5.06 2.65
N TYR A 146 -13.52 3.81 2.17
CA TYR A 146 -13.22 3.52 0.78
C TYR A 146 -14.29 4.06 -0.16
N GLY A 147 -15.58 3.84 0.11
CA GLY A 147 -16.70 4.36 -0.68
C GLY A 147 -16.78 5.89 -0.69
N SER A 148 -16.20 6.57 0.29
CA SER A 148 -16.14 8.03 0.33
C SER A 148 -14.98 8.63 -0.46
N ALA A 149 -14.06 7.82 -1.00
CA ALA A 149 -12.88 8.25 -1.73
C ALA A 149 -13.00 7.96 -3.24
N ASP A 150 -12.34 8.76 -4.06
CA ASP A 150 -12.14 8.49 -5.48
C ASP A 150 -10.77 7.88 -5.73
N ILE A 151 -9.81 8.17 -4.86
CA ILE A 151 -8.43 7.66 -4.92
C ILE A 151 -7.95 7.35 -3.50
N ILE A 152 -7.35 6.18 -3.33
CA ILE A 152 -6.63 5.80 -2.12
C ILE A 152 -5.13 6.12 -2.28
N TRP A 153 -4.57 6.82 -1.30
CA TRP A 153 -3.13 7.05 -1.26
C TRP A 153 -2.43 5.90 -0.53
N ALA A 154 -1.63 5.15 -1.27
CA ALA A 154 -0.87 3.99 -0.79
C ALA A 154 0.63 4.06 -1.18
N ALA A 155 1.13 5.26 -1.52
CA ALA A 155 2.53 5.47 -1.86
C ALA A 155 3.38 5.59 -0.58
N TYR A 156 4.11 4.52 -0.26
CA TYR A 156 5.01 4.42 0.89
C TYR A 156 6.46 4.76 0.50
N PRO A 157 7.39 4.92 1.50
CA PRO A 157 8.77 5.29 1.24
C PRO A 157 9.53 4.24 0.41
N ASN A 158 9.70 4.45 -0.89
CA ASN A 158 10.38 3.53 -1.81
C ASN A 158 11.90 3.40 -1.60
N LYS A 159 12.47 4.21 -0.70
CA LYS A 159 13.87 4.08 -0.24
C LYS A 159 14.03 2.94 0.77
N ASP A 160 12.97 2.53 1.44
CA ASP A 160 12.96 1.38 2.34
C ASP A 160 13.02 0.08 1.53
N PHE A 161 13.96 -0.82 1.92
CA PHE A 161 14.15 -2.09 1.21
C PHE A 161 12.91 -2.98 1.30
N ASN A 162 12.28 -3.06 2.47
CA ASN A 162 11.07 -3.86 2.64
C ASN A 162 9.92 -3.34 1.77
N VAL A 163 9.69 -2.03 1.75
CA VAL A 163 8.64 -1.40 0.94
C VAL A 163 8.78 -1.70 -0.57
N ARG A 164 10.02 -1.92 -1.05
CA ARG A 164 10.24 -2.27 -2.46
C ARG A 164 9.65 -3.63 -2.86
N TYR A 165 9.47 -4.54 -1.91
CA TYR A 165 9.04 -5.92 -2.16
C TYR A 165 7.76 -6.29 -1.40
N ALA A 166 7.33 -5.50 -0.43
CA ALA A 166 6.11 -5.72 0.32
C ALA A 166 4.85 -5.46 -0.52
N ILE A 167 3.78 -6.18 -0.19
CA ILE A 167 2.43 -5.85 -0.64
C ILE A 167 1.68 -5.25 0.55
N SER A 168 1.20 -4.03 0.38
CA SER A 168 0.42 -3.37 1.44
C SER A 168 -1.02 -3.88 1.47
N ASN A 169 -1.64 -3.89 2.66
CA ASN A 169 -3.06 -4.22 2.80
C ASN A 169 -3.94 -3.30 1.93
N LYS A 170 -3.50 -2.07 1.66
CA LYS A 170 -4.20 -1.12 0.79
C LYS A 170 -4.39 -1.65 -0.65
N PHE A 171 -3.49 -2.51 -1.13
CA PHE A 171 -3.66 -3.16 -2.42
C PHE A 171 -4.84 -4.14 -2.39
N HIS A 172 -4.90 -5.01 -1.39
CA HIS A 172 -6.00 -5.97 -1.26
C HIS A 172 -7.34 -5.28 -0.97
N GLU A 173 -7.32 -4.23 -0.15
CA GLU A 173 -8.49 -3.39 0.13
C GLU A 173 -8.96 -2.66 -1.15
N SER A 174 -8.04 -2.08 -1.93
CA SER A 174 -8.33 -1.44 -3.23
C SER A 174 -8.96 -2.43 -4.22
N LEU A 175 -8.46 -3.68 -4.26
CA LEU A 175 -9.08 -4.74 -5.06
C LEU A 175 -10.50 -5.06 -4.60
N ALA A 176 -10.71 -5.27 -3.29
CA ALA A 176 -11.99 -5.68 -2.72
C ALA A 176 -13.08 -4.63 -2.92
N TYR A 177 -12.75 -3.36 -2.70
CA TYR A 177 -13.68 -2.23 -2.85
C TYR A 177 -13.69 -1.65 -4.26
N ALA A 178 -12.79 -2.10 -5.13
CA ALA A 178 -12.59 -1.60 -6.48
C ALA A 178 -12.32 -0.08 -6.55
N ILE A 179 -11.67 0.50 -5.55
CA ILE A 179 -11.31 1.91 -5.53
C ILE A 179 -9.87 2.09 -6.02
N PRO A 180 -9.63 2.92 -7.07
CA PRO A 180 -8.29 3.22 -7.58
C PRO A 180 -7.32 3.67 -6.49
N ALA A 181 -6.07 3.19 -6.55
CA ALA A 181 -5.05 3.61 -5.60
C ALA A 181 -3.76 4.05 -6.30
N VAL A 182 -3.02 4.92 -5.61
CA VAL A 182 -1.70 5.41 -6.03
C VAL A 182 -0.63 4.78 -5.14
N TYR A 183 0.35 4.15 -5.76
CA TYR A 183 1.46 3.45 -5.12
C TYR A 183 2.79 4.16 -5.38
N ALA A 184 3.81 3.82 -4.62
CA ALA A 184 5.14 4.37 -4.86
C ALA A 184 5.78 3.77 -6.11
N ASP A 185 6.43 4.61 -6.92
CA ASP A 185 7.33 4.17 -7.99
C ASP A 185 8.53 3.38 -7.44
N LYS A 186 9.29 2.70 -8.29
CA LYS A 186 10.47 1.91 -7.92
C LYS A 186 10.19 0.87 -6.83
N THR A 187 8.96 0.38 -6.77
CA THR A 187 8.53 -0.76 -5.95
C THR A 187 7.94 -1.83 -6.85
N ARG A 188 8.06 -3.10 -6.45
CA ARG A 188 7.47 -4.21 -7.21
C ARG A 188 5.94 -4.11 -7.32
N LEU A 189 5.31 -3.61 -6.25
CA LEU A 189 3.87 -3.38 -6.27
C LEU A 189 3.50 -2.24 -7.24
N GLY A 190 4.22 -1.11 -7.23
CA GLY A 190 4.00 0.00 -8.15
C GLY A 190 4.16 -0.42 -9.63
N GLU A 191 5.22 -1.19 -9.94
CA GLU A 191 5.45 -1.76 -11.28
C GLU A 191 4.29 -2.70 -11.69
N TYR A 192 3.87 -3.58 -10.77
CA TYR A 192 2.80 -4.55 -11.01
C TYR A 192 1.45 -3.88 -11.29
N VAL A 193 1.04 -2.92 -10.47
CA VAL A 193 -0.28 -2.28 -10.63
C VAL A 193 -0.39 -1.47 -11.92
N VAL A 194 0.72 -0.85 -12.37
CA VAL A 194 0.74 -0.14 -13.67
C VAL A 194 0.68 -1.13 -14.83
N ALA A 195 1.49 -2.19 -14.80
CA ALA A 195 1.50 -3.21 -15.85
C ALA A 195 0.16 -3.94 -16.00
N SER A 196 -0.58 -4.09 -14.88
CA SER A 196 -1.89 -4.77 -14.83
C SER A 196 -3.10 -3.81 -14.91
N SER A 197 -2.87 -2.51 -15.07
CA SER A 197 -3.92 -1.47 -15.07
C SER A 197 -4.77 -1.46 -13.79
N LEU A 198 -4.17 -1.77 -12.64
CA LEU A 198 -4.83 -1.85 -11.33
C LEU A 198 -4.62 -0.61 -10.44
N GLY A 199 -3.89 0.39 -10.95
CA GLY A 199 -3.59 1.60 -10.19
C GLY A 199 -2.59 2.49 -10.88
N CYS A 200 -2.12 3.50 -10.15
CA CYS A 200 -1.09 4.43 -10.60
C CYS A 200 0.14 4.33 -9.71
N GLN A 201 1.28 4.83 -10.20
CA GLN A 201 2.48 4.98 -9.38
C GLN A 201 3.02 6.39 -9.47
N VAL A 202 3.72 6.82 -8.40
CA VAL A 202 4.31 8.15 -8.30
C VAL A 202 5.55 8.13 -7.41
N ASN A 203 6.46 9.06 -7.59
CA ASN A 203 7.53 9.33 -6.64
C ASN A 203 6.96 10.05 -5.39
N PRO A 204 6.87 9.40 -4.21
CA PRO A 204 6.27 10.01 -3.02
C PRO A 204 7.11 11.15 -2.43
N TYR A 205 8.35 11.34 -2.90
CA TYR A 205 9.25 12.39 -2.46
C TYR A 205 9.22 13.64 -3.35
N SER A 206 8.42 13.65 -4.42
CA SER A 206 8.30 14.79 -5.34
C SER A 206 6.87 15.35 -5.30
N VAL A 207 6.73 16.53 -4.72
CA VAL A 207 5.45 17.28 -4.69
C VAL A 207 4.95 17.55 -6.11
N GLU A 208 5.86 17.84 -7.04
CA GLU A 208 5.54 18.14 -8.44
C GLU A 208 5.01 16.91 -9.17
N ASP A 209 5.65 15.72 -8.98
CA ASP A 209 5.19 14.47 -9.59
C ASP A 209 3.81 14.08 -9.05
N ILE A 210 3.61 14.20 -7.73
CA ILE A 210 2.31 13.95 -7.08
C ILE A 210 1.24 14.86 -7.66
N ARG A 211 1.52 16.17 -7.71
CA ARG A 211 0.59 17.18 -8.24
C ARG A 211 0.24 16.91 -9.69
N SER A 212 1.24 16.59 -10.52
CA SER A 212 1.06 16.33 -11.95
C SER A 212 0.16 15.11 -12.17
N LEU A 213 0.40 14.01 -11.45
CA LEU A 213 -0.44 12.81 -11.50
C LEU A 213 -1.89 13.13 -11.07
N LEU A 214 -2.08 13.85 -9.97
CA LEU A 214 -3.42 14.17 -9.47
C LEU A 214 -4.19 15.09 -10.44
N ILE A 215 -3.52 16.05 -11.09
CA ILE A 215 -4.11 16.90 -12.12
C ILE A 215 -4.51 16.07 -13.34
N GLU A 216 -3.68 15.14 -13.78
CA GLU A 216 -4.00 14.22 -14.85
C GLU A 216 -5.24 13.40 -14.52
N LEU A 217 -5.30 12.77 -13.33
CA LEU A 217 -6.44 11.98 -12.89
C LEU A 217 -7.72 12.82 -12.69
N TYR A 218 -7.59 14.07 -12.25
CA TYR A 218 -8.71 15.00 -12.19
C TYR A 218 -9.26 15.33 -13.58
N SER A 219 -8.41 15.49 -14.57
CA SER A 219 -8.77 15.86 -15.94
C SER A 219 -9.24 14.66 -16.75
N ASN A 220 -8.63 13.48 -16.54
CA ASN A 220 -8.93 12.23 -17.24
C ASN A 220 -9.66 11.24 -16.32
N ARG A 221 -10.94 11.47 -16.08
CA ARG A 221 -11.81 10.60 -15.25
C ARG A 221 -12.00 9.21 -15.83
N GLU A 222 -11.91 9.09 -17.14
CA GLU A 222 -12.01 7.80 -17.83
C GLU A 222 -10.93 6.83 -17.38
N ARG A 223 -9.72 7.31 -17.11
CA ARG A 223 -8.63 6.48 -16.57
C ARG A 223 -8.98 5.89 -15.20
N LEU A 224 -9.64 6.64 -14.33
CA LEU A 224 -10.08 6.14 -13.02
C LEU A 224 -11.16 5.07 -13.18
N LEU A 225 -12.11 5.25 -14.09
CA LEU A 225 -13.13 4.26 -14.40
C LEU A 225 -12.53 2.96 -14.98
N GLN A 226 -11.55 3.07 -15.85
CA GLN A 226 -10.83 1.91 -16.40
C GLN A 226 -10.09 1.12 -15.32
N ILE A 227 -9.43 1.81 -14.37
CA ILE A 227 -8.78 1.17 -13.22
C ILE A 227 -9.84 0.48 -12.35
N HIS A 228 -10.95 1.15 -12.04
CA HIS A 228 -12.04 0.57 -11.27
C HIS A 228 -12.56 -0.75 -11.89
N GLU A 229 -12.84 -0.78 -13.19
CA GLU A 229 -13.31 -1.99 -13.87
C GLU A 229 -12.24 -3.09 -13.92
N SER A 230 -10.97 -2.72 -14.04
CA SER A 230 -9.85 -3.67 -13.96
C SER A 230 -9.73 -4.30 -12.57
N LEU A 231 -9.88 -3.50 -11.50
CA LEU A 231 -9.89 -3.98 -10.11
C LEU A 231 -11.05 -4.95 -9.87
N LYS A 232 -12.26 -4.65 -10.34
CA LYS A 232 -13.43 -5.55 -10.25
C LYS A 232 -13.19 -6.89 -10.93
N ARG A 233 -12.60 -6.85 -12.13
CA ARG A 233 -12.26 -8.07 -12.87
C ARG A 233 -11.23 -8.90 -12.13
N GLN A 234 -10.12 -8.28 -11.71
CA GLN A 234 -9.05 -8.95 -10.98
C GLN A 234 -9.56 -9.56 -9.66
N TYR A 235 -10.40 -8.84 -8.92
CA TYR A 235 -10.98 -9.35 -7.67
C TYR A 235 -11.85 -10.60 -7.91
N ARG A 236 -12.64 -10.64 -8.98
CA ARG A 236 -13.45 -11.81 -9.34
C ARG A 236 -12.56 -13.00 -9.71
N GLU A 237 -11.50 -12.78 -10.50
CA GLU A 237 -10.56 -13.83 -10.90
C GLU A 237 -9.81 -14.44 -9.71
N GLU A 238 -9.47 -13.63 -8.71
CA GLU A 238 -8.78 -14.10 -7.50
C GLU A 238 -9.69 -14.84 -6.50
N ASN A 239 -11.01 -14.72 -6.64
CA ASN A 239 -11.99 -15.32 -5.71
C ASN A 239 -12.94 -16.34 -6.39
N SER A 240 -12.71 -16.69 -7.64
CA SER A 240 -13.39 -17.76 -8.38
C SER A 240 -12.62 -19.07 -8.27
#